data_2c926990cdc08505bf4de4bc54d21c19
#
_entry.id   2c926990cdc08505bf4de4bc54d21c19
#
_cell.length_a   1.000
_cell.length_b   1.000
_cell.length_c   1.000
_cell.angle_alpha   90.00
_cell.angle_beta   90.00
_cell.angle_gamma   90.00
#
_symmetry.space_group_name_H-M   'P 1'
#
loop_
_entity.id
_entity.type
_entity.pdbx_description
1 polymer ?
#
loop_
_entity_poly.entity_id
_entity_poly.type
_entity_poly.pdbx_seq_one_letter_code
_entity_poly.pdbx_strand_id
1 'polypeptide(L)'
;VSGGAALAVELLQGFERAFGCVILEGYGLSETSPVACFNHPDKPRKPGSIGTPVEGVSMKLVDENRRDVGDGEVGEIAIRGHNVMKGYWNRPDATSEAIDADGWFYSGDLARIDDDGCYFIVDRKKELIIRGGYNVYPREIEEILYEHPAVREAAVIGIPHSDLGEEVGAAVALKPGADATESDIRDFVKSNVAAYKYPRHVWILDELPKGPTGKILKREIKPPVLFGRP
;
A
#
# COMPACT_ATOMS: atom_id res chain seq x y z
N VAL A 1 2.39 1.13 18.63
CA VAL A 1 2.91 1.78 17.42
C VAL A 1 2.96 0.75 16.30
N SER A 2 2.55 1.12 15.10
CA SER A 2 2.68 0.32 13.88
C SER A 2 3.38 1.12 12.78
N GLY A 3 4.24 0.45 12.00
CA GLY A 3 4.98 1.06 10.89
C GLY A 3 5.81 0.03 10.14
N GLY A 4 6.39 0.43 8.99
CA GLY A 4 7.23 -0.44 8.16
C GLY A 4 6.46 -1.32 7.17
N ALA A 5 5.18 -1.57 7.39
CA ALA A 5 4.24 -2.19 6.45
C ALA A 5 2.85 -1.59 6.64
N ALA A 6 2.00 -1.71 5.62
CA ALA A 6 0.61 -1.33 5.73
C ALA A 6 -0.08 -2.20 6.80
N LEU A 7 -0.87 -1.58 7.66
CA LEU A 7 -1.75 -2.25 8.61
C LEU A 7 -3.18 -2.10 8.13
N ALA A 8 -3.85 -3.21 7.85
CA ALA A 8 -5.25 -3.19 7.48
C ALA A 8 -6.11 -2.61 8.60
N VAL A 9 -7.07 -1.78 8.26
CA VAL A 9 -7.92 -1.08 9.26
C VAL A 9 -8.66 -2.08 10.14
N GLU A 10 -9.14 -3.19 9.58
CA GLU A 10 -9.81 -4.24 10.37
C GLU A 10 -8.88 -4.88 11.41
N LEU A 11 -7.61 -5.16 11.04
CA LEU A 11 -6.62 -5.70 11.98
C LEU A 11 -6.28 -4.69 13.08
N LEU A 12 -6.14 -3.40 12.74
CA LEU A 12 -5.91 -2.32 13.70
C LEU A 12 -7.04 -2.28 14.72
N GLN A 13 -8.28 -2.19 14.25
CA GLN A 13 -9.45 -2.12 15.12
C GLN A 13 -9.64 -3.40 15.95
N GLY A 14 -9.39 -4.57 15.37
CA GLY A 14 -9.43 -5.86 16.07
C GLY A 14 -8.43 -5.91 17.21
N PHE A 15 -7.21 -5.47 16.98
CA PHE A 15 -6.16 -5.41 18.00
C PHE A 15 -6.54 -4.42 19.13
N GLU A 16 -7.01 -3.23 18.78
CA GLU A 16 -7.42 -2.23 19.76
C GLU A 16 -8.55 -2.73 20.66
N ARG A 17 -9.55 -3.38 20.07
CA ARG A 17 -10.65 -4.02 20.84
C ARG A 17 -10.13 -5.12 21.78
N ALA A 18 -9.20 -5.94 21.32
CA ALA A 18 -8.69 -7.08 22.10
C ALA A 18 -7.81 -6.65 23.28
N PHE A 19 -7.02 -5.59 23.11
CA PHE A 19 -6.00 -5.17 24.08
C PHE A 19 -6.33 -3.87 24.82
N GLY A 20 -7.43 -3.20 24.48
CA GLY A 20 -7.85 -1.94 25.13
C GLY A 20 -6.83 -0.81 24.96
N CYS A 21 -6.14 -0.74 23.83
CA CYS A 21 -5.09 0.25 23.56
C CYS A 21 -5.36 0.97 22.24
N VAL A 22 -4.67 2.10 22.02
CA VAL A 22 -4.68 2.84 20.76
C VAL A 22 -3.39 2.53 19.99
N ILE A 23 -3.52 2.18 18.70
CA ILE A 23 -2.37 2.02 17.80
C ILE A 23 -2.14 3.34 17.06
N LEU A 24 -0.93 3.86 17.15
CA LEU A 24 -0.48 4.99 16.34
C LEU A 24 0.31 4.44 15.16
N GLU A 25 -0.13 4.76 13.95
CA GLU A 25 0.58 4.42 12.73
C GLU A 25 1.57 5.52 12.37
N GLY A 26 2.71 5.10 11.84
CA GLY A 26 3.74 5.97 11.31
C GLY A 26 4.28 5.46 10.00
N TYR A 27 4.86 6.37 9.24
CA TYR A 27 5.44 6.08 7.94
C TYR A 27 6.86 6.59 7.85
N GLY A 28 7.65 5.81 7.14
CA GLY A 28 9.02 6.17 6.81
C GLY A 28 9.73 5.04 6.09
N LEU A 29 10.95 5.34 5.69
CA LEU A 29 11.82 4.48 4.92
C LEU A 29 13.24 4.54 5.51
N SER A 30 14.12 3.61 5.12
CA SER A 30 15.53 3.69 5.46
C SER A 30 16.14 5.01 5.00
N GLU A 31 15.67 5.51 3.87
CA GLU A 31 16.04 6.77 3.25
C GLU A 31 15.60 8.00 4.05
N THR A 32 14.73 7.84 5.04
CA THR A 32 14.22 8.93 5.91
C THR A 32 14.58 8.72 7.39
N SER A 33 15.48 7.84 7.74
CA SER A 33 16.21 7.65 9.02
C SER A 33 15.38 7.48 10.31
N PRO A 34 14.34 6.65 10.43
CA PRO A 34 13.48 6.09 9.41
C PRO A 34 12.15 6.85 9.24
N VAL A 35 11.78 7.77 10.18
CA VAL A 35 10.43 8.34 10.30
C VAL A 35 10.28 9.63 9.51
N ALA A 36 9.22 9.74 8.72
CA ALA A 36 8.86 10.96 8.01
C ALA A 36 7.50 11.52 8.47
N CYS A 37 6.58 10.64 8.85
CA CYS A 37 5.20 11.00 9.16
C CYS A 37 4.70 10.11 10.31
N PHE A 38 3.88 10.66 11.20
CA PHE A 38 3.38 9.93 12.36
C PHE A 38 2.04 10.47 12.84
N ASN A 39 1.17 9.57 13.38
CA ASN A 39 -0.03 9.98 14.11
C ASN A 39 0.35 10.53 15.48
N HIS A 40 -0.20 11.69 15.84
CA HIS A 40 0.07 12.33 17.10
C HIS A 40 -0.81 11.77 18.21
N PRO A 41 -0.27 11.42 19.41
CA PRO A 41 -1.05 10.85 20.51
C PRO A 41 -2.13 11.79 21.06
N ASP A 42 -1.89 13.10 20.99
CA ASP A 42 -2.79 14.13 21.53
C ASP A 42 -3.79 14.69 20.51
N LYS A 43 -3.85 14.10 19.31
CA LYS A 43 -4.78 14.50 18.24
C LYS A 43 -5.73 13.36 17.89
N PRO A 44 -6.94 13.66 17.40
CA PRO A 44 -7.84 12.64 16.89
C PRO A 44 -7.12 11.82 15.79
N ARG A 45 -7.05 10.51 16.02
CA ARG A 45 -6.45 9.58 15.07
C ARG A 45 -7.49 9.14 14.03
N LYS A 46 -7.08 9.07 12.77
CA LYS A 46 -7.88 8.53 11.66
C LYS A 46 -7.33 7.16 11.28
N PRO A 47 -8.08 6.05 11.46
CA PRO A 47 -7.64 4.72 11.05
C PRO A 47 -7.20 4.68 9.58
N GLY A 48 -6.08 3.99 9.28
CA GLY A 48 -5.48 3.93 7.95
C GLY A 48 -4.67 5.16 7.55
N SER A 49 -4.68 6.24 8.38
CA SER A 49 -3.80 7.39 8.18
C SER A 49 -2.42 7.13 8.78
N ILE A 50 -1.39 7.52 8.07
CA ILE A 50 -0.01 7.57 8.58
C ILE A 50 0.29 8.86 9.37
N GLY A 51 -0.70 9.73 9.58
CA GLY A 51 -0.58 10.97 10.34
C GLY A 51 -0.10 12.17 9.52
N THR A 52 0.64 13.04 10.18
CA THR A 52 1.20 14.28 9.62
C THR A 52 2.73 14.26 9.67
N PRO A 53 3.44 15.06 8.86
CA PRO A 53 4.90 15.13 8.90
C PRO A 53 5.42 15.40 10.30
N VAL A 54 6.53 14.73 10.68
CA VAL A 54 7.17 14.99 11.98
C VAL A 54 7.88 16.35 11.96
N GLU A 55 8.21 16.87 13.12
CA GLU A 55 8.83 18.19 13.27
C GLU A 55 10.13 18.29 12.45
N GLY A 56 10.28 19.38 11.70
CA GLY A 56 11.42 19.63 10.82
C GLY A 56 11.44 18.85 9.52
N VAL A 57 10.34 18.13 9.20
CA VAL A 57 10.14 17.42 7.94
C VAL A 57 8.99 18.06 7.16
N SER A 58 9.23 18.29 5.87
CA SER A 58 8.20 18.72 4.92
C SER A 58 7.82 17.56 4.02
N MET A 59 6.54 17.41 3.76
CA MET A 59 6.01 16.42 2.81
C MET A 59 5.02 17.09 1.87
N LYS A 60 4.98 16.62 0.63
CA LYS A 60 4.01 17.02 -0.39
C LYS A 60 3.70 15.85 -1.30
N LEU A 61 2.63 15.97 -2.10
CA LEU A 61 2.29 15.02 -3.15
C LEU A 61 2.57 15.63 -4.52
N VAL A 62 3.15 14.82 -5.40
CA VAL A 62 3.52 15.26 -6.74
C VAL A 62 3.06 14.29 -7.83
N ASP A 63 2.86 14.83 -9.03
CA ASP A 63 2.58 14.06 -10.24
C ASP A 63 3.84 13.41 -10.83
N GLU A 64 3.69 12.75 -11.98
CA GLU A 64 4.82 12.12 -12.71
C GLU A 64 5.87 13.13 -13.19
N ASN A 65 5.52 14.41 -13.32
CA ASN A 65 6.40 15.49 -13.71
C ASN A 65 6.99 16.24 -12.50
N ARG A 66 6.80 15.69 -11.28
CA ARG A 66 7.23 16.27 -9.99
C ARG A 66 6.57 17.63 -9.69
N ARG A 67 5.38 17.90 -10.22
CA ARG A 67 4.56 19.07 -9.91
C ARG A 67 3.60 18.72 -8.78
N ASP A 68 3.34 19.68 -7.91
CA ASP A 68 2.40 19.49 -6.81
C ASP A 68 1.00 19.16 -7.38
N VAL A 69 0.37 18.11 -6.82
CA VAL A 69 -1.00 17.73 -7.20
C VAL A 69 -2.02 18.60 -6.47
N GLY A 70 -3.25 18.64 -7.00
CA GLY A 70 -4.37 19.35 -6.38
C GLY A 70 -4.88 18.67 -5.10
N ASP A 71 -5.70 19.40 -4.35
CA ASP A 71 -6.31 18.92 -3.11
C ASP A 71 -7.17 17.67 -3.39
N GLY A 72 -6.96 16.62 -2.59
CA GLY A 72 -7.67 15.34 -2.70
C GLY A 72 -7.18 14.42 -3.83
N GLU A 73 -6.27 14.87 -4.67
CA GLU A 73 -5.66 14.03 -5.71
C GLU A 73 -4.61 13.08 -5.13
N VAL A 74 -4.39 11.97 -5.84
CA VAL A 74 -3.34 11.01 -5.51
C VAL A 74 -2.04 11.43 -6.18
N GLY A 75 -0.97 11.51 -5.39
CA GLY A 75 0.37 11.82 -5.87
C GLY A 75 1.44 10.99 -5.17
N GLU A 76 2.65 11.03 -5.72
CA GLU A 76 3.83 10.45 -5.09
C GLU A 76 4.27 11.32 -3.91
N ILE A 77 4.57 10.68 -2.77
CA ILE A 77 5.10 11.38 -1.60
C ILE A 77 6.53 11.87 -1.87
N ALA A 78 6.71 13.17 -1.82
CA ALA A 78 8.02 13.82 -1.80
C ALA A 78 8.32 14.33 -0.38
N ILE A 79 9.52 14.05 0.12
CA ILE A 79 9.94 14.30 1.50
C ILE A 79 11.19 15.15 1.50
N ARG A 80 11.23 16.19 2.34
CA ARG A 80 12.41 17.02 2.56
C ARG A 80 12.57 17.32 4.04
N GLY A 81 13.78 17.10 4.59
CA GLY A 81 14.07 17.37 5.99
C GLY A 81 15.43 16.83 6.42
N HIS A 82 15.73 17.05 7.69
CA HIS A 82 16.97 16.61 8.33
C HIS A 82 17.10 15.07 8.38
N ASN A 83 16.00 14.35 8.22
CA ASN A 83 15.90 12.90 8.23
C ASN A 83 16.22 12.25 6.88
N VAL A 84 16.25 13.01 5.79
CA VAL A 84 16.54 12.49 4.45
C VAL A 84 18.01 12.10 4.37
N MET A 85 18.29 10.91 3.83
CA MET A 85 19.63 10.38 3.62
C MET A 85 20.48 11.27 2.72
N LYS A 86 21.80 11.15 2.80
CA LYS A 86 22.72 11.82 1.89
C LYS A 86 22.75 11.21 0.48
N GLY A 87 22.37 9.94 0.36
CA GLY A 87 22.32 9.20 -0.89
C GLY A 87 22.59 7.71 -0.70
N TYR A 88 22.46 6.95 -1.78
CA TYR A 88 22.78 5.54 -1.84
C TYR A 88 24.29 5.30 -1.96
N TRP A 89 24.81 4.39 -1.16
CA TRP A 89 26.24 4.07 -1.14
C TRP A 89 26.74 3.61 -2.52
N ASN A 90 27.75 4.27 -3.06
CA ASN A 90 28.33 4.02 -4.38
C ASN A 90 27.32 4.00 -5.54
N ARG A 91 26.19 4.72 -5.41
CA ARG A 91 25.15 4.79 -6.43
C ARG A 91 24.71 6.26 -6.66
N PRO A 92 25.59 7.08 -7.26
CA PRO A 92 25.27 8.49 -7.49
C PRO A 92 24.10 8.67 -8.49
N ASP A 93 23.99 7.79 -9.49
CA ASP A 93 22.89 7.71 -10.44
C ASP A 93 21.55 7.50 -9.73
N ALA A 94 21.41 6.46 -8.93
CA ALA A 94 20.21 6.18 -8.17
C ALA A 94 19.91 7.29 -7.14
N THR A 95 20.92 7.92 -6.60
CA THR A 95 20.76 9.05 -5.69
C THR A 95 20.15 10.25 -6.39
N SER A 96 20.64 10.62 -7.57
CA SER A 96 20.13 11.76 -8.36
C SER A 96 18.73 11.50 -8.93
N GLU A 97 18.34 10.23 -9.14
CA GLU A 97 16.96 9.85 -9.49
C GLU A 97 16.01 10.03 -8.31
N ALA A 98 16.46 9.67 -7.09
CA ALA A 98 15.63 9.65 -5.89
C ALA A 98 15.58 11.01 -5.17
N ILE A 99 16.63 11.84 -5.24
CA ILE A 99 16.74 13.15 -4.55
C ILE A 99 17.06 14.21 -5.59
N ASP A 100 16.21 15.24 -5.66
CA ASP A 100 16.47 16.38 -6.56
C ASP A 100 17.43 17.41 -5.98
N ALA A 101 17.72 18.44 -6.79
CA ALA A 101 18.64 19.52 -6.42
C ALA A 101 18.15 20.38 -5.23
N ASP A 102 16.83 20.42 -4.99
CA ASP A 102 16.20 21.13 -3.89
C ASP A 102 16.13 20.29 -2.60
N GLY A 103 16.62 19.04 -2.64
CA GLY A 103 16.66 18.11 -1.51
C GLY A 103 15.33 17.35 -1.26
N TRP A 104 14.44 17.31 -2.23
CA TRP A 104 13.24 16.49 -2.17
C TRP A 104 13.56 15.04 -2.54
N PHE A 105 13.28 14.12 -1.62
CA PHE A 105 13.35 12.68 -1.83
C PHE A 105 11.99 12.16 -2.30
N TYR A 106 11.97 11.44 -3.40
CA TYR A 106 10.78 10.83 -4.01
C TYR A 106 10.69 9.37 -3.60
N SER A 107 9.64 9.05 -2.83
CA SER A 107 9.54 7.78 -2.10
C SER A 107 9.13 6.58 -2.95
N GLY A 108 8.48 6.81 -4.08
CA GLY A 108 7.80 5.78 -4.86
C GLY A 108 6.50 5.28 -4.22
N ASP A 109 6.05 5.87 -3.12
CA ASP A 109 4.77 5.57 -2.49
C ASP A 109 3.73 6.63 -2.88
N LEU A 110 2.54 6.19 -3.25
CA LEU A 110 1.42 7.04 -3.63
C LEU A 110 0.52 7.28 -2.41
N ALA A 111 0.09 8.52 -2.24
CA ALA A 111 -0.79 8.90 -1.14
C ALA A 111 -1.81 9.97 -1.56
N ARG A 112 -2.78 10.19 -0.70
CA ARG A 112 -3.66 11.36 -0.70
C ARG A 112 -3.58 12.08 0.64
N ILE A 113 -3.95 13.35 0.66
CA ILE A 113 -4.05 14.17 1.87
C ILE A 113 -5.51 14.52 2.06
N ASP A 114 -6.00 14.47 3.29
CA ASP A 114 -7.33 14.96 3.62
C ASP A 114 -7.32 16.42 4.11
N ASP A 115 -8.53 16.98 4.36
CA ASP A 115 -8.72 18.38 4.76
C ASP A 115 -8.04 18.72 6.11
N ASP A 116 -7.72 17.71 6.95
CA ASP A 116 -6.99 17.91 8.20
C ASP A 116 -5.47 17.75 8.04
N GLY A 117 -4.99 17.58 6.81
CA GLY A 117 -3.58 17.42 6.49
C GLY A 117 -3.02 16.03 6.82
N CYS A 118 -3.88 15.04 7.06
CA CYS A 118 -3.46 13.66 7.31
C CYS A 118 -3.19 12.93 6.00
N TYR A 119 -2.06 12.24 5.94
CA TYR A 119 -1.67 11.42 4.80
C TYR A 119 -2.23 10.01 4.88
N PHE A 120 -2.67 9.49 3.75
CA PHE A 120 -3.15 8.11 3.59
C PHE A 120 -2.40 7.47 2.44
N ILE A 121 -1.67 6.40 2.72
CA ILE A 121 -1.01 5.62 1.65
C ILE A 121 -2.09 4.96 0.80
N VAL A 122 -2.03 5.20 -0.49
CA VAL A 122 -2.92 4.59 -1.48
C VAL A 122 -2.28 3.31 -2.01
N ASP A 123 -1.01 3.40 -2.45
CA ASP A 123 -0.26 2.23 -2.93
C ASP A 123 1.22 2.57 -3.17
N ARG A 124 1.96 1.64 -3.78
CA ARG A 124 3.27 1.88 -4.36
C ARG A 124 3.17 2.11 -5.86
N LYS A 125 3.89 3.11 -6.36
CA LYS A 125 3.93 3.45 -7.80
C LYS A 125 4.25 2.22 -8.68
N LYS A 126 5.18 1.38 -8.24
CA LYS A 126 5.60 0.16 -8.93
C LYS A 126 4.64 -1.04 -8.79
N GLU A 127 3.67 -0.95 -7.88
CA GLU A 127 2.67 -2.00 -7.63
C GLU A 127 1.32 -1.65 -8.25
N LEU A 128 1.19 -0.43 -8.80
CA LEU A 128 0.00 0.02 -9.52
C LEU A 128 -0.29 -0.91 -10.70
N ILE A 129 -1.51 -1.42 -10.77
CA ILE A 129 -1.98 -2.26 -11.86
C ILE A 129 -2.66 -1.37 -12.90
N ILE A 130 -2.19 -1.42 -14.15
CA ILE A 130 -2.78 -0.67 -15.27
C ILE A 130 -3.64 -1.61 -16.09
N ARG A 131 -4.93 -1.63 -15.79
CA ARG A 131 -5.91 -2.50 -16.44
C ARG A 131 -6.72 -1.75 -17.48
N GLY A 132 -6.44 -1.99 -18.77
CA GLY A 132 -7.19 -1.34 -19.86
C GLY A 132 -7.17 0.20 -19.78
N GLY A 133 -6.04 0.78 -19.32
CA GLY A 133 -5.87 2.22 -19.15
C GLY A 133 -6.39 2.77 -17.80
N TYR A 134 -7.00 1.93 -16.95
CA TYR A 134 -7.45 2.35 -15.62
C TYR A 134 -6.42 1.97 -14.56
N ASN A 135 -6.16 2.91 -13.66
CA ASN A 135 -5.34 2.67 -12.48
C ASN A 135 -6.14 1.87 -11.45
N VAL A 136 -5.62 0.70 -11.08
CA VAL A 136 -6.15 -0.13 -10.00
C VAL A 136 -5.09 -0.20 -8.91
N TYR A 137 -5.45 0.22 -7.72
CA TYR A 137 -4.59 0.23 -6.55
C TYR A 137 -4.77 -1.07 -5.77
N PRO A 138 -3.78 -1.98 -5.75
CA PRO A 138 -3.84 -3.24 -5.01
C PRO A 138 -4.31 -3.10 -3.58
N ARG A 139 -3.83 -2.10 -2.86
CA ARG A 139 -4.17 -1.89 -1.45
C ARG A 139 -5.67 -1.66 -1.21
N GLU A 140 -6.35 -0.94 -2.08
CA GLU A 140 -7.81 -0.73 -1.99
C GLU A 140 -8.57 -2.06 -1.97
N ILE A 141 -8.11 -3.00 -2.79
CA ILE A 141 -8.71 -4.32 -2.90
C ILE A 141 -8.30 -5.21 -1.72
N GLU A 142 -7.07 -5.11 -1.27
CA GLU A 142 -6.56 -5.83 -0.10
C GLU A 142 -7.32 -5.43 1.18
N GLU A 143 -7.62 -4.16 1.38
CA GLU A 143 -8.45 -3.69 2.51
C GLU A 143 -9.83 -4.38 2.50
N ILE A 144 -10.50 -4.44 1.34
CA ILE A 144 -11.78 -5.14 1.20
C ILE A 144 -11.63 -6.64 1.45
N LEU A 145 -10.54 -7.26 0.97
CA LEU A 145 -10.29 -8.68 1.22
C LEU A 145 -10.11 -8.99 2.72
N TYR A 146 -9.49 -8.09 3.49
CA TYR A 146 -9.34 -8.24 4.94
C TYR A 146 -10.67 -8.09 5.71
N GLU A 147 -11.70 -7.46 5.14
CA GLU A 147 -13.04 -7.41 5.70
C GLU A 147 -13.78 -8.76 5.56
N HIS A 148 -13.34 -9.63 4.64
CA HIS A 148 -13.96 -10.94 4.46
C HIS A 148 -13.68 -11.86 5.67
N PRO A 149 -14.72 -12.45 6.30
CA PRO A 149 -14.58 -13.18 7.58
C PRO A 149 -13.59 -14.35 7.53
N ALA A 150 -13.45 -15.00 6.37
CA ALA A 150 -12.57 -16.14 6.18
C ALA A 150 -11.12 -15.76 5.84
N VAL A 151 -10.83 -14.54 5.40
CA VAL A 151 -9.49 -14.13 4.95
C VAL A 151 -8.59 -13.77 6.13
N ARG A 152 -7.39 -14.36 6.16
CA ARG A 152 -6.32 -14.05 7.10
C ARG A 152 -5.27 -13.14 6.47
N GLU A 153 -4.88 -13.41 5.23
CA GLU A 153 -3.86 -12.68 4.49
C GLU A 153 -4.31 -12.49 3.06
N ALA A 154 -4.00 -11.35 2.49
CA ALA A 154 -4.33 -11.02 1.11
C ALA A 154 -3.19 -10.27 0.44
N ALA A 155 -3.00 -10.54 -0.84
CA ALA A 155 -2.11 -9.77 -1.71
C ALA A 155 -2.70 -9.71 -3.12
N VAL A 156 -2.76 -8.50 -3.66
CA VAL A 156 -3.26 -8.24 -5.01
C VAL A 156 -2.10 -7.87 -5.92
N ILE A 157 -2.06 -8.47 -7.09
CA ILE A 157 -1.01 -8.29 -8.10
C ILE A 157 -1.59 -8.15 -9.50
N GLY A 158 -0.86 -7.47 -10.38
CA GLY A 158 -1.12 -7.46 -11.82
C GLY A 158 -0.68 -8.78 -12.46
N ILE A 159 -1.53 -9.33 -13.32
CA ILE A 159 -1.22 -10.50 -14.13
C ILE A 159 -1.17 -10.02 -15.58
N PRO A 160 -0.11 -10.29 -16.35
CA PRO A 160 -0.03 -9.91 -17.76
C PRO A 160 -1.26 -10.37 -18.55
N HIS A 161 -1.84 -9.48 -19.35
CA HIS A 161 -3.03 -9.75 -20.17
C HIS A 161 -2.86 -9.15 -21.57
N SER A 162 -3.17 -9.92 -22.62
CA SER A 162 -2.94 -9.54 -24.03
C SER A 162 -3.64 -8.24 -24.44
N ASP A 163 -4.88 -8.02 -23.99
CA ASP A 163 -5.71 -6.91 -24.45
C ASP A 163 -5.77 -5.75 -23.46
N LEU A 164 -5.52 -6.02 -22.18
CA LEU A 164 -5.67 -5.04 -21.10
C LEU A 164 -4.34 -4.54 -20.53
N GLY A 165 -3.21 -5.09 -21.01
CA GLY A 165 -1.91 -4.90 -20.39
C GLY A 165 -1.78 -5.75 -19.13
N GLU A 166 -2.62 -5.49 -18.13
CA GLU A 166 -2.69 -6.29 -16.91
C GLU A 166 -4.13 -6.64 -16.55
N GLU A 167 -4.30 -7.75 -15.85
CA GLU A 167 -5.53 -8.16 -15.20
C GLU A 167 -5.30 -8.25 -13.68
N VAL A 168 -6.33 -8.01 -12.89
CA VAL A 168 -6.25 -8.05 -11.43
C VAL A 168 -6.34 -9.48 -10.93
N GLY A 169 -5.35 -9.89 -10.14
CA GLY A 169 -5.30 -11.17 -9.45
C GLY A 169 -5.11 -11.02 -7.94
N ALA A 170 -5.71 -11.91 -7.16
CA ALA A 170 -5.59 -11.93 -5.71
C ALA A 170 -5.16 -13.30 -5.18
N ALA A 171 -4.07 -13.33 -4.42
CA ALA A 171 -3.67 -14.47 -3.61
C ALA A 171 -4.15 -14.26 -2.18
N VAL A 172 -4.81 -15.24 -1.59
CA VAL A 172 -5.31 -15.17 -0.22
C VAL A 172 -4.92 -16.38 0.60
N ALA A 173 -4.74 -16.19 1.91
CA ALA A 173 -4.65 -17.28 2.86
C ALA A 173 -5.84 -17.19 3.83
N LEU A 174 -6.49 -18.32 4.08
CA LEU A 174 -7.66 -18.37 4.96
C LEU A 174 -7.26 -18.45 6.44
N LYS A 175 -8.17 -18.02 7.30
CA LYS A 175 -8.08 -18.26 8.74
C LYS A 175 -8.17 -19.75 9.04
N PRO A 176 -7.52 -20.25 10.10
CA PRO A 176 -7.62 -21.66 10.49
C PRO A 176 -9.08 -22.08 10.68
N GLY A 177 -9.48 -23.15 10.00
CA GLY A 177 -10.84 -23.68 10.07
C GLY A 177 -11.92 -22.91 9.30
N ALA A 178 -11.55 -21.85 8.61
CA ALA A 178 -12.46 -21.16 7.71
C ALA A 178 -12.62 -21.95 6.40
N ASP A 179 -13.84 -21.94 5.87
CA ASP A 179 -14.21 -22.54 4.59
C ASP A 179 -14.77 -21.45 3.68
N ALA A 180 -14.07 -21.17 2.59
CA ALA A 180 -14.51 -20.23 1.54
C ALA A 180 -13.86 -20.64 0.23
N THR A 181 -14.62 -20.50 -0.86
CA THR A 181 -14.10 -20.76 -2.21
C THR A 181 -13.51 -19.51 -2.84
N GLU A 182 -12.68 -19.67 -3.86
CA GLU A 182 -12.17 -18.57 -4.68
C GLU A 182 -13.30 -17.70 -5.27
N SER A 183 -14.43 -18.33 -5.59
CA SER A 183 -15.64 -17.65 -6.10
C SER A 183 -16.28 -16.79 -5.02
N ASP A 184 -16.41 -17.29 -3.79
CA ASP A 184 -17.02 -16.53 -2.68
C ASP A 184 -16.21 -15.26 -2.39
N ILE A 185 -14.90 -15.39 -2.34
CA ILE A 185 -13.98 -14.26 -2.11
C ILE A 185 -14.04 -13.25 -3.26
N ARG A 186 -14.01 -13.74 -4.51
CA ARG A 186 -14.13 -12.87 -5.69
C ARG A 186 -15.44 -12.11 -5.70
N ASP A 187 -16.56 -12.77 -5.45
CA ASP A 187 -17.89 -12.16 -5.52
C ASP A 187 -18.11 -11.18 -4.35
N PHE A 188 -17.50 -11.46 -3.18
CA PHE A 188 -17.46 -10.50 -2.09
C PHE A 188 -16.75 -9.20 -2.50
N VAL A 189 -15.55 -9.27 -3.07
CA VAL A 189 -14.82 -8.07 -3.53
C VAL A 189 -15.60 -7.37 -4.64
N LYS A 190 -16.16 -8.11 -5.61
CA LYS A 190 -16.95 -7.57 -6.72
C LYS A 190 -18.13 -6.73 -6.24
N SER A 191 -18.72 -7.06 -5.10
CA SER A 191 -19.86 -6.33 -4.52
C SER A 191 -19.44 -5.00 -3.87
N ASN A 192 -18.15 -4.83 -3.57
CA ASN A 192 -17.65 -3.72 -2.77
C ASN A 192 -16.74 -2.74 -3.54
N VAL A 193 -16.38 -3.06 -4.80
CA VAL A 193 -15.52 -2.19 -5.63
C VAL A 193 -16.12 -1.98 -7.02
N ALA A 194 -15.60 -0.97 -7.73
CA ALA A 194 -15.98 -0.73 -9.12
C ALA A 194 -15.65 -1.93 -10.02
N ALA A 195 -16.47 -2.16 -11.05
CA ALA A 195 -16.41 -3.35 -11.90
C ALA A 195 -15.04 -3.60 -12.57
N TYR A 196 -14.23 -2.58 -12.81
CA TYR A 196 -12.90 -2.74 -13.38
C TYR A 196 -11.82 -3.10 -12.36
N LYS A 197 -12.09 -2.97 -11.04
CA LYS A 197 -11.12 -3.16 -9.97
C LYS A 197 -11.09 -4.57 -9.39
N TYR A 198 -12.23 -5.29 -9.35
CA TYR A 198 -12.26 -6.58 -8.66
C TYR A 198 -11.36 -7.63 -9.32
N PRO A 199 -10.71 -8.52 -8.56
CA PRO A 199 -9.84 -9.56 -9.09
C PRO A 199 -10.65 -10.56 -9.93
N ARG A 200 -10.19 -10.79 -11.17
CA ARG A 200 -10.78 -11.82 -12.04
C ARG A 200 -10.30 -13.21 -11.65
N HIS A 201 -9.10 -13.25 -11.11
CA HIS A 201 -8.44 -14.46 -10.67
C HIS A 201 -8.18 -14.37 -9.16
N VAL A 202 -8.74 -15.31 -8.43
CA VAL A 202 -8.47 -15.49 -7.00
C VAL A 202 -7.91 -16.89 -6.84
N TRP A 203 -6.88 -17.07 -6.02
CA TRP A 203 -6.37 -18.39 -5.63
C TRP A 203 -6.01 -18.41 -4.15
N ILE A 204 -6.27 -19.55 -3.55
CA ILE A 204 -6.06 -19.77 -2.11
C ILE A 204 -4.75 -20.49 -1.92
N LEU A 205 -3.92 -19.96 -1.01
CA LEU A 205 -2.65 -20.52 -0.59
C LEU A 205 -2.71 -20.83 0.91
N ASP A 206 -1.92 -21.79 1.36
CA ASP A 206 -1.79 -22.09 2.78
C ASP A 206 -1.18 -20.89 3.53
N GLU A 207 -0.20 -20.23 2.91
CA GLU A 207 0.51 -19.07 3.43
C GLU A 207 1.03 -18.20 2.28
N LEU A 208 1.03 -16.87 2.48
CA LEU A 208 1.67 -15.95 1.53
C LEU A 208 3.18 -15.83 1.83
N PRO A 209 4.03 -15.64 0.78
CA PRO A 209 5.47 -15.46 0.97
C PRO A 209 5.75 -14.17 1.77
N LYS A 210 6.60 -14.28 2.79
CA LYS A 210 6.96 -13.18 3.69
C LYS A 210 8.46 -12.99 3.82
N GLY A 211 8.85 -11.74 3.98
CA GLY A 211 10.22 -11.38 4.35
C GLY A 211 10.48 -11.60 5.85
N PRO A 212 11.73 -11.38 6.29
CA PRO A 212 12.13 -11.55 7.70
C PRO A 212 11.34 -10.66 8.69
N THR A 213 10.76 -9.58 8.22
CA THR A 213 9.95 -8.63 9.00
C THR A 213 8.46 -9.00 9.03
N GLY A 214 8.06 -10.11 8.41
CA GLY A 214 6.65 -10.49 8.28
C GLY A 214 5.90 -9.80 7.13
N LYS A 215 6.55 -8.90 6.39
CA LYS A 215 5.95 -8.22 5.23
C LYS A 215 5.75 -9.20 4.08
N ILE A 216 4.55 -9.20 3.49
CA ILE A 216 4.23 -10.00 2.30
C ILE A 216 5.10 -9.56 1.12
N LEU A 217 5.73 -10.51 0.44
CA LEU A 217 6.60 -10.32 -0.71
C LEU A 217 5.80 -10.55 -2.00
N LYS A 218 5.04 -9.55 -2.45
CA LYS A 218 4.19 -9.66 -3.66
C LYS A 218 4.95 -10.16 -4.88
N ARG A 219 6.21 -9.76 -5.06
CA ARG A 219 7.09 -10.20 -6.17
C ARG A 219 7.34 -11.72 -6.22
N GLU A 220 7.14 -12.42 -5.10
CA GLU A 220 7.33 -13.88 -5.01
C GLU A 220 6.02 -14.65 -5.23
N ILE A 221 4.89 -13.93 -5.27
CA ILE A 221 3.58 -14.51 -5.57
C ILE A 221 3.51 -14.77 -7.07
N LYS A 222 3.28 -16.04 -7.43
CA LYS A 222 3.12 -16.44 -8.82
C LYS A 222 1.66 -16.85 -9.05
N PRO A 223 0.99 -16.28 -10.05
CA PRO A 223 -0.34 -16.75 -10.42
C PRO A 223 -0.24 -18.22 -10.87
N PRO A 224 -1.28 -19.03 -10.64
CA PRO A 224 -1.36 -20.39 -11.18
C PRO A 224 -1.14 -20.39 -12.70
N VAL A 225 -0.45 -21.42 -13.20
CA VAL A 225 0.00 -21.52 -14.61
C VAL A 225 -1.15 -21.38 -15.63
N LEU A 226 -2.39 -21.64 -15.21
CA LEU A 226 -3.59 -21.51 -16.05
C LEU A 226 -3.96 -20.04 -16.38
N PHE A 227 -3.46 -19.06 -15.63
CA PHE A 227 -3.77 -17.65 -15.81
C PHE A 227 -2.70 -16.88 -16.61
N GLY A 228 -1.58 -17.50 -16.90
CA GLY A 228 -0.42 -16.88 -17.57
C GLY A 228 -0.20 -17.32 -19.01
N ARG A 229 -1.18 -17.89 -19.69
CA ARG A 229 -1.08 -18.15 -21.14
C ARG A 229 -1.86 -17.10 -21.91
N PRO A 230 -1.18 -16.40 -22.84
CA PRO A 230 -1.85 -15.50 -23.78
C PRO A 230 -2.86 -16.25 -24.67
#